data_11a844620be9bf9e7e638b58bd14af1d
#
_entry.id   11a844620be9bf9e7e638b58bd14af1d
#
_cell.length_a   1.000
_cell.length_b   1.000
_cell.length_c   1.000
_cell.angle_alpha   90.00
_cell.angle_beta   90.00
_cell.angle_gamma   90.00
#
_symmetry.space_group_name_H-M   'P 1'
#
loop_
_entity.id
_entity.type
_entity.pdbx_description
1 polymer ?
#
loop_
_entity_poly.entity_id
_entity_poly.type
_entity_poly.pdbx_seq_one_letter_code
_entity_poly.pdbx_strand_id
1 'polypeptide(L)'
;MSVVISADKLCVERSAKVLLSNVSLGVSAGDTIGVVGQNGGGKSTLLQVLAHIMEPDSGCVITRNASSIGYLAQRDAFKDTDLVRDVVFQSLETYEWAQDPLKRSLINRLLQDVSFDTTISKLSGGQRHRCDLARVLLGSWDVLLLDEPTNHLDMTTIAWLASYLKDRKRIHGLSSVIVTHDRWFLDEVCDHMWEVHDGCVDPFEGGYSAYIQQRVERERLSEVAETKRQNMLRKELNWLAHGAKARSSKPKFRVEAALEMVALDPPLRNSIELKALAATRLGKQVITLEHVGCAYGSHQVIKPLDWIIGPGERIGIVGENGSGKSSLLRIMTLKQVPSQGVVKVGKSVVFGIVDQHLSCFAHKENQTVEHVLAQSKSSVYIDGKSYTPTQLFERLGFRNLDQKSRLCDLSGGQLRRLALMITLLEQPNVLVLDEPGNDLDTDMLAALEDVLDSWAATLLLVTHDRHLMERVCDDIYALLNGELIHMPRGIDEYMQRLASQDTDASSSHALDSGSMSKNKDRVAKQQRVCDGVSRYELKKQCDAVLRKLTKQQDEPDRIQKLMQACDGSDYEQLAKLQKQLSEAQRLVDELETQWLTLSEKLESL
;
A
#
# COMPACT_ATOMS: atom_id res chain seq x y z
N MET A 1 -19.05 23.32 -7.30
CA MET A 1 -19.46 22.12 -6.54
C MET A 1 -20.00 22.59 -5.20
N SER A 2 -21.05 21.96 -4.65
CA SER A 2 -21.62 22.37 -3.37
C SER A 2 -20.89 21.67 -2.23
N VAL A 3 -20.42 22.42 -1.24
CA VAL A 3 -19.79 21.87 -0.04
C VAL A 3 -20.86 21.12 0.78
N VAL A 4 -20.55 19.90 1.20
CA VAL A 4 -21.43 19.04 2.01
C VAL A 4 -21.03 19.09 3.49
N ILE A 5 -19.73 19.04 3.78
CA ILE A 5 -19.17 19.22 5.14
C ILE A 5 -18.12 20.33 5.07
N SER A 6 -18.22 21.28 5.98
CA SER A 6 -17.23 22.35 6.17
C SER A 6 -16.77 22.36 7.61
N ALA A 7 -15.47 22.32 7.80
CA ALA A 7 -14.79 22.47 9.09
C ALA A 7 -14.08 23.83 9.12
N ASP A 8 -14.28 24.61 10.17
CA ASP A 8 -13.61 25.92 10.34
C ASP A 8 -12.87 25.99 11.67
N LYS A 9 -11.57 26.25 11.57
CA LYS A 9 -10.63 26.47 12.69
C LYS A 9 -10.71 25.41 13.78
N LEU A 10 -10.77 24.15 13.39
CA LEU A 10 -10.85 23.03 14.32
C LEU A 10 -9.58 22.93 15.17
N CYS A 11 -9.76 22.87 16.48
CA CYS A 11 -8.71 22.50 17.43
C CYS A 11 -9.18 21.32 18.27
N VAL A 12 -8.29 20.32 18.43
CA VAL A 12 -8.54 19.16 19.26
C VAL A 12 -7.29 18.81 20.04
N GLU A 13 -7.42 18.74 21.37
CA GLU A 13 -6.36 18.35 22.27
C GLU A 13 -6.74 17.06 23.02
N ARG A 14 -5.83 16.12 23.11
CA ARG A 14 -6.01 14.90 23.93
C ARG A 14 -4.74 14.59 24.71
N SER A 15 -4.92 14.29 26.02
CA SER A 15 -3.83 13.86 26.90
C SER A 15 -2.59 14.78 26.82
N ALA A 16 -2.82 16.11 26.82
CA ALA A 16 -1.78 17.15 26.68
C ALA A 16 -1.04 17.17 25.32
N LYS A 17 -1.57 16.48 24.30
CA LYS A 17 -1.08 16.55 22.91
C LYS A 17 -2.10 17.24 22.04
N VAL A 18 -1.69 18.29 21.32
CA VAL A 18 -2.50 18.93 20.29
C VAL A 18 -2.52 17.98 19.08
N LEU A 19 -3.71 17.48 18.75
CA LEU A 19 -3.91 16.59 17.59
C LEU A 19 -4.29 17.38 16.34
N LEU A 20 -5.11 18.42 16.49
CA LEU A 20 -5.51 19.33 15.41
C LEU A 20 -5.42 20.76 15.93
N SER A 21 -4.86 21.67 15.14
CA SER A 21 -4.67 23.07 15.48
C SER A 21 -5.07 23.98 14.33
N ASN A 22 -6.16 24.72 14.51
CA ASN A 22 -6.66 25.71 13.54
C ASN A 22 -6.91 25.14 12.12
N VAL A 23 -7.46 23.93 12.03
CA VAL A 23 -7.68 23.21 10.77
C VAL A 23 -8.99 23.67 10.13
N SER A 24 -8.92 24.10 8.85
CA SER A 24 -10.10 24.47 8.04
C SER A 24 -10.12 23.67 6.76
N LEU A 25 -11.19 22.90 6.52
CA LEU A 25 -11.33 21.94 5.42
C LEU A 25 -12.75 21.95 4.87
N GLY A 26 -12.90 21.48 3.63
CA GLY A 26 -14.20 21.32 2.99
C GLY A 26 -14.30 20.02 2.19
N VAL A 27 -15.42 19.33 2.29
CA VAL A 27 -15.77 18.17 1.46
C VAL A 27 -16.89 18.60 0.53
N SER A 28 -16.65 18.55 -0.78
CA SER A 28 -17.66 18.88 -1.79
C SER A 28 -18.45 17.64 -2.22
N ALA A 29 -19.60 17.83 -2.81
CA ALA A 29 -20.41 16.72 -3.31
C ALA A 29 -19.69 15.98 -4.44
N GLY A 30 -19.56 14.67 -4.27
CA GLY A 30 -18.87 13.79 -5.21
C GLY A 30 -17.34 13.73 -5.06
N ASP A 31 -16.76 14.42 -4.08
CA ASP A 31 -15.32 14.32 -3.82
C ASP A 31 -14.98 13.01 -3.11
N THR A 32 -13.85 12.40 -3.50
CA THR A 32 -13.25 11.28 -2.77
C THR A 32 -11.89 11.72 -2.26
N ILE A 33 -11.73 11.77 -0.94
CA ILE A 33 -10.57 12.34 -0.26
C ILE A 33 -9.87 11.23 0.51
N GLY A 34 -8.60 11.00 0.21
CA GLY A 34 -7.72 10.12 0.98
C GLY A 34 -7.03 10.88 2.11
N VAL A 35 -6.99 10.32 3.31
CA VAL A 35 -6.32 10.92 4.46
C VAL A 35 -5.12 10.09 4.85
N VAL A 36 -3.94 10.70 4.80
CA VAL A 36 -2.66 10.07 5.12
C VAL A 36 -1.94 10.83 6.24
N GLY A 37 -0.92 10.22 6.82
CA GLY A 37 -0.10 10.81 7.88
C GLY A 37 0.31 9.79 8.94
N GLN A 38 1.13 10.23 9.89
CA GLN A 38 1.70 9.37 10.92
C GLN A 38 0.62 8.77 11.84
N ASN A 39 0.90 7.57 12.36
CA ASN A 39 0.04 6.94 13.34
C ASN A 39 0.01 7.76 14.65
N GLY A 40 -1.21 7.98 15.19
CA GLY A 40 -1.42 8.88 16.33
C GLY A 40 -1.31 10.37 15.98
N GLY A 41 -1.30 10.73 14.69
CA GLY A 41 -1.30 12.12 14.19
C GLY A 41 -2.66 12.81 14.22
N GLY A 42 -3.76 12.09 14.51
CA GLY A 42 -5.09 12.69 14.60
C GLY A 42 -6.04 12.33 13.44
N LYS A 43 -5.67 11.42 12.52
CA LYS A 43 -6.51 11.00 11.37
C LYS A 43 -7.92 10.52 11.79
N SER A 44 -7.99 9.52 12.66
CA SER A 44 -9.27 8.99 13.18
C SER A 44 -10.03 10.03 13.98
N THR A 45 -9.32 10.90 14.71
CA THR A 45 -9.92 12.02 15.45
C THR A 45 -10.57 13.02 14.49
N LEU A 46 -9.91 13.34 13.38
CA LEU A 46 -10.48 14.20 12.33
C LEU A 46 -11.79 13.60 11.79
N LEU A 47 -11.79 12.29 11.46
CA LEU A 47 -13.00 11.62 10.98
C LEU A 47 -14.12 11.64 12.02
N GLN A 48 -13.81 11.40 13.31
CA GLN A 48 -14.81 11.43 14.40
C GLN A 48 -15.43 12.82 14.57
N VAL A 49 -14.64 13.89 14.42
CA VAL A 49 -15.12 15.26 14.49
C VAL A 49 -16.00 15.57 13.26
N LEU A 50 -15.59 15.17 12.05
CA LEU A 50 -16.40 15.35 10.84
C LEU A 50 -17.71 14.53 10.88
N ALA A 51 -17.72 13.39 11.58
CA ALA A 51 -18.88 12.54 11.80
C ALA A 51 -19.81 13.06 12.92
N HIS A 52 -19.49 14.15 13.58
CA HIS A 52 -20.18 14.65 14.80
C HIS A 52 -20.26 13.65 15.95
N ILE A 53 -19.33 12.67 16.01
CA ILE A 53 -19.22 11.72 17.12
C ILE A 53 -18.44 12.36 18.27
N MET A 54 -17.51 13.25 17.94
CA MET A 54 -16.71 13.99 18.90
C MET A 54 -16.82 15.49 18.64
N GLU A 55 -17.04 16.26 19.70
CA GLU A 55 -16.99 17.72 19.66
C GLU A 55 -15.54 18.21 19.66
N PRO A 56 -15.17 19.20 18.83
CA PRO A 56 -13.87 19.85 18.90
C PRO A 56 -13.77 20.77 20.11
N ASP A 57 -12.58 20.99 20.64
CA ASP A 57 -12.35 21.93 21.76
C ASP A 57 -12.56 23.39 21.33
N SER A 58 -12.30 23.71 20.06
CA SER A 58 -12.67 24.97 19.45
C SER A 58 -12.87 24.83 17.93
N GLY A 59 -13.53 25.78 17.31
CA GLY A 59 -13.98 25.72 15.93
C GLY A 59 -15.34 25.06 15.78
N CYS A 60 -15.78 24.80 14.56
CA CYS A 60 -17.05 24.14 14.30
C CYS A 60 -17.03 23.32 13.01
N VAL A 61 -17.88 22.29 12.97
CA VAL A 61 -18.18 21.52 11.77
C VAL A 61 -19.63 21.83 11.37
N ILE A 62 -19.79 22.21 10.12
CA ILE A 62 -21.09 22.52 9.53
C ILE A 62 -21.38 21.49 8.45
N THR A 63 -22.43 20.73 8.63
CA THR A 63 -22.93 19.80 7.62
C THR A 63 -24.15 20.40 6.93
N ARG A 64 -24.22 20.25 5.63
CA ARG A 64 -25.39 20.69 4.84
C ARG A 64 -26.66 20.04 5.38
N ASN A 65 -27.73 20.83 5.52
CA ASN A 65 -29.00 20.34 6.03
C ASN A 65 -29.48 19.10 5.27
N ALA A 66 -29.94 18.10 6.02
CA ALA A 66 -30.43 16.80 5.56
C ALA A 66 -29.41 15.88 4.88
N SER A 67 -28.09 16.17 4.94
CA SER A 67 -27.09 15.22 4.47
C SER A 67 -26.86 14.10 5.49
N SER A 68 -26.91 12.87 5.02
CA SER A 68 -26.66 11.65 5.81
C SER A 68 -25.18 11.28 5.81
N ILE A 69 -24.62 10.98 6.99
CA ILE A 69 -23.22 10.61 7.14
C ILE A 69 -23.14 9.17 7.62
N GLY A 70 -22.45 8.31 6.85
CA GLY A 70 -22.07 6.97 7.26
C GLY A 70 -20.65 6.98 7.83
N TYR A 71 -20.44 6.33 8.97
CA TYR A 71 -19.11 6.24 9.60
C TYR A 71 -18.73 4.79 9.88
N LEU A 72 -17.54 4.41 9.41
CA LEU A 72 -16.85 3.17 9.76
C LEU A 72 -15.72 3.53 10.73
N ALA A 73 -15.76 2.97 11.93
CA ALA A 73 -14.74 3.17 12.93
C ALA A 73 -13.60 2.14 12.79
N GLN A 74 -12.40 2.48 13.21
CA GLN A 74 -11.27 1.55 13.24
C GLN A 74 -11.53 0.31 14.12
N ARG A 75 -12.34 0.45 15.18
CA ARG A 75 -12.80 -0.66 16.02
C ARG A 75 -14.31 -0.66 16.06
N ASP A 76 -14.91 -1.83 15.87
CA ASP A 76 -16.34 -2.01 15.98
C ASP A 76 -16.85 -1.74 17.42
N ALA A 77 -18.08 -1.29 17.54
CA ALA A 77 -18.77 -1.04 18.80
C ALA A 77 -19.81 -2.13 19.11
N PHE A 78 -19.71 -3.32 18.49
CA PHE A 78 -20.67 -4.39 18.64
C PHE A 78 -20.57 -5.05 20.02
N LYS A 79 -21.73 -5.48 20.51
CA LYS A 79 -21.77 -6.33 21.71
C LYS A 79 -21.49 -7.77 21.31
N ASP A 80 -20.73 -8.46 22.11
CA ASP A 80 -20.36 -9.86 21.87
C ASP A 80 -21.57 -10.83 21.81
N THR A 81 -22.70 -10.44 22.35
CA THR A 81 -23.95 -11.18 22.36
C THR A 81 -24.80 -11.02 21.11
N ASP A 82 -24.54 -10.00 20.30
CA ASP A 82 -25.36 -9.67 19.13
C ASP A 82 -25.19 -10.73 18.03
N LEU A 83 -26.23 -10.94 17.22
CA LEU A 83 -26.17 -11.81 16.05
C LEU A 83 -25.70 -11.00 14.84
N VAL A 84 -24.97 -11.65 13.94
CA VAL A 84 -24.47 -11.03 12.70
C VAL A 84 -25.61 -10.40 11.90
N ARG A 85 -26.74 -11.09 11.75
CA ARG A 85 -27.89 -10.57 11.01
C ARG A 85 -28.43 -9.27 11.60
N ASP A 86 -28.51 -9.18 12.93
CA ASP A 86 -29.09 -8.01 13.62
C ASP A 86 -28.16 -6.80 13.49
N VAL A 87 -26.86 -7.02 13.51
CA VAL A 87 -25.84 -6.00 13.35
C VAL A 87 -25.74 -5.50 11.91
N VAL A 88 -25.66 -6.42 10.94
CA VAL A 88 -25.40 -6.08 9.53
C VAL A 88 -26.65 -5.49 8.87
N PHE A 89 -27.79 -6.10 9.06
CA PHE A 89 -29.02 -5.68 8.37
C PHE A 89 -29.82 -4.64 9.14
N GLN A 90 -29.63 -4.53 10.46
CA GLN A 90 -30.36 -3.60 11.34
C GLN A 90 -31.88 -3.67 11.11
N SER A 91 -32.44 -2.70 10.40
CA SER A 91 -33.87 -2.62 10.07
C SER A 91 -34.21 -3.08 8.65
N LEU A 92 -33.22 -3.57 7.86
CA LEU A 92 -33.48 -4.01 6.49
C LEU A 92 -34.13 -5.39 6.48
N GLU A 93 -35.31 -5.48 5.86
CA GLU A 93 -35.99 -6.77 5.65
C GLU A 93 -35.24 -7.63 4.62
N THR A 94 -35.32 -8.95 4.79
CA THR A 94 -34.58 -9.91 3.94
C THR A 94 -34.85 -9.72 2.45
N TYR A 95 -36.05 -9.31 2.06
CA TYR A 95 -36.41 -9.10 0.67
C TYR A 95 -35.80 -7.82 0.09
N GLU A 96 -35.56 -6.78 0.88
CA GLU A 96 -35.03 -5.50 0.40
C GLU A 96 -33.60 -5.60 -0.10
N TRP A 97 -32.72 -6.30 0.65
CA TRP A 97 -31.35 -6.50 0.20
C TRP A 97 -31.22 -7.61 -0.85
N ALA A 98 -32.13 -8.62 -0.81
CA ALA A 98 -32.10 -9.72 -1.76
C ALA A 98 -32.55 -9.31 -3.18
N GLN A 99 -33.36 -8.29 -3.31
CA GLN A 99 -33.81 -7.77 -4.61
C GLN A 99 -32.78 -6.89 -5.29
N ASP A 100 -31.94 -6.16 -4.51
CA ASP A 100 -30.93 -5.26 -5.05
C ASP A 100 -29.64 -6.04 -5.45
N PRO A 101 -29.27 -6.08 -6.74
CA PRO A 101 -28.08 -6.80 -7.19
C PRO A 101 -26.79 -6.27 -6.54
N LEU A 102 -26.69 -4.95 -6.28
CA LEU A 102 -25.51 -4.34 -5.65
C LEU A 102 -25.37 -4.78 -4.19
N LYS A 103 -26.48 -4.76 -3.43
CA LYS A 103 -26.49 -5.23 -2.04
C LYS A 103 -26.18 -6.72 -1.93
N ARG A 104 -26.71 -7.55 -2.85
CA ARG A 104 -26.36 -8.99 -2.90
C ARG A 104 -24.88 -9.22 -3.18
N SER A 105 -24.32 -8.51 -4.16
CA SER A 105 -22.89 -8.60 -4.47
C SER A 105 -22.04 -8.23 -3.26
N LEU A 106 -22.41 -7.16 -2.55
CA LEU A 106 -21.74 -6.69 -1.33
C LEU A 106 -21.74 -7.78 -0.24
N ILE A 107 -22.91 -8.34 0.04
CA ILE A 107 -23.06 -9.38 1.09
C ILE A 107 -22.29 -10.63 0.72
N ASN A 108 -22.41 -11.08 -0.53
CA ASN A 108 -21.71 -12.27 -1.00
C ASN A 108 -20.18 -12.08 -0.93
N ARG A 109 -19.68 -10.87 -1.23
CA ARG A 109 -18.23 -10.61 -1.23
C ARG A 109 -17.66 -10.47 0.17
N LEU A 110 -18.35 -9.75 1.06
CA LEU A 110 -17.83 -9.47 2.40
C LEU A 110 -18.15 -10.57 3.42
N LEU A 111 -19.28 -11.29 3.27
CA LEU A 111 -19.80 -12.19 4.29
C LEU A 111 -19.99 -13.62 3.82
N GLN A 112 -19.33 -14.04 2.72
CA GLN A 112 -19.45 -15.39 2.16
C GLN A 112 -19.15 -16.51 3.17
N ASP A 113 -18.17 -16.28 4.06
CA ASP A 113 -17.68 -17.23 5.06
C ASP A 113 -18.32 -17.03 6.44
N VAL A 114 -19.31 -16.13 6.57
CA VAL A 114 -19.94 -15.78 7.85
C VAL A 114 -21.42 -16.18 7.85
N SER A 115 -21.80 -17.05 8.78
CA SER A 115 -23.22 -17.37 8.98
C SER A 115 -23.93 -16.26 9.73
N PHE A 116 -25.08 -15.83 9.25
CA PHE A 116 -25.87 -14.74 9.82
C PHE A 116 -26.43 -15.04 11.22
N ASP A 117 -26.55 -16.32 11.58
CA ASP A 117 -27.01 -16.78 12.90
C ASP A 117 -25.88 -16.95 13.92
N THR A 118 -24.65 -16.56 13.55
CA THR A 118 -23.51 -16.61 14.46
C THR A 118 -23.47 -15.37 15.35
N THR A 119 -23.07 -15.55 16.61
CA THR A 119 -22.83 -14.44 17.56
C THR A 119 -21.51 -13.75 17.24
N ILE A 120 -21.45 -12.43 17.43
CA ILE A 120 -20.25 -11.61 17.19
C ILE A 120 -19.02 -12.12 17.97
N SER A 121 -19.20 -12.65 19.18
CA SER A 121 -18.12 -13.22 20.00
C SER A 121 -17.36 -14.38 19.36
N LYS A 122 -17.97 -15.08 18.41
CA LYS A 122 -17.36 -16.23 17.70
C LYS A 122 -16.61 -15.83 16.44
N LEU A 123 -16.71 -14.57 16.03
CA LEU A 123 -16.07 -14.06 14.82
C LEU A 123 -14.61 -13.70 15.09
N SER A 124 -13.76 -13.92 14.09
CA SER A 124 -12.41 -13.35 14.08
C SER A 124 -12.45 -11.82 13.96
N GLY A 125 -11.38 -11.11 14.35
CA GLY A 125 -11.29 -9.66 14.19
C GLY A 125 -11.54 -9.19 12.75
N GLY A 126 -11.01 -9.91 11.76
CA GLY A 126 -11.25 -9.60 10.36
C GLY A 126 -12.70 -9.84 9.91
N GLN A 127 -13.37 -10.88 10.43
CA GLN A 127 -14.79 -11.11 10.16
C GLN A 127 -15.66 -10.02 10.79
N ARG A 128 -15.35 -9.61 12.03
CA ARG A 128 -16.03 -8.48 12.70
C ARG A 128 -15.90 -7.20 11.89
N HIS A 129 -14.69 -6.88 11.43
CA HIS A 129 -14.46 -5.70 10.59
C HIS A 129 -15.25 -5.74 9.28
N ARG A 130 -15.29 -6.90 8.60
CA ARG A 130 -16.08 -7.08 7.38
C ARG A 130 -17.60 -6.96 7.62
N CYS A 131 -18.09 -7.39 8.79
CA CYS A 131 -19.49 -7.17 9.17
C CYS A 131 -19.80 -5.67 9.36
N ASP A 132 -18.90 -4.92 9.99
CA ASP A 132 -19.09 -3.48 10.20
C ASP A 132 -19.01 -2.71 8.87
N LEU A 133 -18.05 -3.06 8.03
CA LEU A 133 -17.95 -2.50 6.67
C LEU A 133 -19.23 -2.79 5.86
N ALA A 134 -19.74 -4.02 5.91
CA ALA A 134 -20.98 -4.40 5.23
C ALA A 134 -22.17 -3.58 5.74
N ARG A 135 -22.31 -3.41 7.05
CA ARG A 135 -23.34 -2.58 7.69
C ARG A 135 -23.32 -1.15 7.17
N VAL A 136 -22.15 -0.54 7.13
CA VAL A 136 -22.00 0.85 6.65
C VAL A 136 -22.29 0.95 5.16
N LEU A 137 -21.78 0.04 4.33
CA LEU A 137 -21.96 0.08 2.88
C LEU A 137 -23.39 -0.27 2.42
N LEU A 138 -24.19 -1.00 3.21
CA LEU A 138 -25.61 -1.28 2.94
C LEU A 138 -26.48 -0.04 3.09
N GLY A 139 -26.06 0.95 3.87
CA GLY A 139 -26.77 2.20 4.07
C GLY A 139 -26.76 3.10 2.83
N SER A 140 -27.65 4.08 2.84
CA SER A 140 -27.71 5.14 1.82
C SER A 140 -27.21 6.43 2.44
N TRP A 141 -26.02 6.87 2.05
CA TRP A 141 -25.33 8.00 2.62
C TRP A 141 -24.98 9.01 1.53
N ASP A 142 -24.99 10.30 1.89
CA ASP A 142 -24.46 11.38 1.06
C ASP A 142 -22.95 11.50 1.22
N VAL A 143 -22.46 11.20 2.44
CA VAL A 143 -21.02 11.19 2.76
C VAL A 143 -20.67 9.90 3.51
N LEU A 144 -19.59 9.24 3.09
CA LEU A 144 -18.98 8.11 3.78
C LEU A 144 -17.65 8.53 4.41
N LEU A 145 -17.51 8.30 5.70
CA LEU A 145 -16.27 8.48 6.45
C LEU A 145 -15.76 7.10 6.83
N LEU A 146 -14.63 6.67 6.24
CA LEU A 146 -14.12 5.31 6.39
C LEU A 146 -12.74 5.34 7.07
N ASP A 147 -12.63 4.73 8.25
CA ASP A 147 -11.37 4.62 8.99
C ASP A 147 -10.81 3.21 8.85
N GLU A 148 -9.73 3.08 8.05
CA GLU A 148 -9.03 1.84 7.71
C GLU A 148 -9.93 0.74 7.09
N PRO A 149 -10.72 1.03 6.03
CA PRO A 149 -11.66 0.07 5.46
C PRO A 149 -10.96 -1.12 4.77
N THR A 150 -9.70 -0.99 4.41
CA THR A 150 -8.91 -2.03 3.72
C THR A 150 -8.27 -3.04 4.65
N ASN A 151 -8.23 -2.78 5.96
CA ASN A 151 -7.63 -3.67 6.95
C ASN A 151 -8.31 -5.04 6.97
N HIS A 152 -7.52 -6.10 7.03
CA HIS A 152 -7.96 -7.49 7.02
C HIS A 152 -8.73 -7.94 5.77
N LEU A 153 -8.75 -7.13 4.71
CA LEU A 153 -9.27 -7.53 3.41
C LEU A 153 -8.15 -8.11 2.54
N ASP A 154 -8.50 -9.07 1.70
CA ASP A 154 -7.58 -9.54 0.67
C ASP A 154 -7.59 -8.61 -0.56
N MET A 155 -6.58 -8.75 -1.43
CA MET A 155 -6.41 -7.88 -2.61
C MET A 155 -7.65 -7.85 -3.51
N THR A 156 -8.37 -8.96 -3.62
CA THR A 156 -9.57 -9.07 -4.46
C THR A 156 -10.73 -8.29 -3.89
N THR A 157 -10.92 -8.36 -2.58
CA THR A 157 -11.95 -7.61 -1.85
C THR A 157 -11.63 -6.11 -1.84
N ILE A 158 -10.34 -5.72 -1.73
CA ILE A 158 -9.89 -4.34 -1.85
C ILE A 158 -10.19 -3.78 -3.24
N ALA A 159 -9.86 -4.53 -4.30
CA ALA A 159 -10.15 -4.13 -5.68
C ALA A 159 -11.66 -4.00 -5.95
N TRP A 160 -12.45 -4.93 -5.42
CA TRP A 160 -13.90 -4.86 -5.48
C TRP A 160 -14.43 -3.62 -4.74
N LEU A 161 -13.93 -3.32 -3.54
CA LEU A 161 -14.33 -2.15 -2.75
C LEU A 161 -14.02 -0.85 -3.50
N ALA A 162 -12.86 -0.76 -4.15
CA ALA A 162 -12.48 0.37 -4.98
C ALA A 162 -13.50 0.59 -6.13
N SER A 163 -13.84 -0.46 -6.84
CA SER A 163 -14.85 -0.42 -7.92
C SER A 163 -16.23 -0.03 -7.39
N TYR A 164 -16.64 -0.61 -6.25
CA TYR A 164 -17.91 -0.31 -5.61
C TYR A 164 -18.05 1.17 -5.23
N LEU A 165 -17.02 1.77 -4.61
CA LEU A 165 -17.04 3.19 -4.25
C LEU A 165 -17.06 4.10 -5.47
N LYS A 166 -16.32 3.77 -6.54
CA LYS A 166 -16.37 4.50 -7.82
C LYS A 166 -17.75 4.45 -8.46
N ASP A 167 -18.40 3.30 -8.47
CA ASP A 167 -19.74 3.16 -9.02
C ASP A 167 -20.78 3.94 -8.19
N ARG A 168 -20.70 3.89 -6.86
CA ARG A 168 -21.57 4.67 -5.97
C ARG A 168 -21.35 6.18 -6.16
N LYS A 169 -20.11 6.62 -6.31
CA LYS A 169 -19.79 8.01 -6.66
C LYS A 169 -20.44 8.43 -7.97
N ARG A 170 -20.26 7.62 -9.03
CA ARG A 170 -20.77 7.90 -10.37
C ARG A 170 -22.31 7.92 -10.43
N ILE A 171 -22.97 6.98 -9.73
CA ILE A 171 -24.45 6.80 -9.82
C ILE A 171 -25.18 7.74 -8.85
N HIS A 172 -24.67 7.92 -7.63
CA HIS A 172 -25.36 8.61 -6.55
C HIS A 172 -24.67 9.91 -6.11
N GLY A 173 -23.53 10.28 -6.71
CA GLY A 173 -22.76 11.46 -6.29
C GLY A 173 -22.20 11.34 -4.87
N LEU A 174 -21.96 10.12 -4.40
CA LEU A 174 -21.41 9.84 -3.07
C LEU A 174 -20.11 10.58 -2.86
N SER A 175 -19.99 11.29 -1.74
CA SER A 175 -18.71 11.83 -1.27
C SER A 175 -18.10 10.90 -0.25
N SER A 176 -16.78 10.77 -0.23
CA SER A 176 -16.11 9.91 0.77
C SER A 176 -14.81 10.52 1.28
N VAL A 177 -14.55 10.32 2.58
CA VAL A 177 -13.26 10.62 3.22
C VAL A 177 -12.74 9.33 3.81
N ILE A 178 -11.55 8.91 3.36
CA ILE A 178 -11.03 7.57 3.60
C ILE A 178 -9.64 7.68 4.23
N VAL A 179 -9.50 7.16 5.43
CA VAL A 179 -8.19 6.94 6.07
C VAL A 179 -7.76 5.53 5.75
N THR A 180 -6.64 5.34 5.07
CA THR A 180 -6.04 4.03 4.87
C THR A 180 -4.56 4.15 4.55
N HIS A 181 -3.83 3.05 4.75
CA HIS A 181 -2.42 2.92 4.40
C HIS A 181 -2.22 2.16 3.09
N ASP A 182 -3.28 1.68 2.46
CA ASP A 182 -3.24 1.01 1.15
C ASP A 182 -3.07 2.04 0.03
N ARG A 183 -1.86 2.14 -0.48
CA ARG A 183 -1.45 3.14 -1.48
C ARG A 183 -2.15 2.93 -2.83
N TRP A 184 -2.28 1.66 -3.25
CA TRP A 184 -2.98 1.32 -4.48
C TRP A 184 -4.44 1.74 -4.43
N PHE A 185 -5.11 1.45 -3.31
CA PHE A 185 -6.50 1.83 -3.10
C PHE A 185 -6.69 3.36 -3.11
N LEU A 186 -5.80 4.11 -2.44
CA LEU A 186 -5.83 5.57 -2.45
C LEU A 186 -5.64 6.15 -3.86
N ASP A 187 -4.72 5.58 -4.64
CA ASP A 187 -4.44 6.04 -6.01
C ASP A 187 -5.61 5.74 -6.95
N GLU A 188 -6.28 4.60 -6.75
CA GLU A 188 -7.38 4.16 -7.58
C GLU A 188 -8.70 4.91 -7.30
N VAL A 189 -8.96 5.30 -6.04
CA VAL A 189 -10.28 5.80 -5.61
C VAL A 189 -10.30 7.30 -5.35
N CYS A 190 -9.19 7.89 -4.88
CA CYS A 190 -9.18 9.27 -4.37
C CYS A 190 -8.83 10.30 -5.45
N ASP A 191 -9.57 11.42 -5.45
CA ASP A 191 -9.30 12.58 -6.32
C ASP A 191 -8.41 13.60 -5.62
N HIS A 192 -8.45 13.63 -4.28
CA HIS A 192 -7.71 14.56 -3.43
C HIS A 192 -7.10 13.80 -2.25
N MET A 193 -6.01 14.34 -1.72
CA MET A 193 -5.33 13.80 -0.55
C MET A 193 -5.24 14.88 0.54
N TRP A 194 -5.43 14.47 1.80
CA TRP A 194 -5.15 15.27 2.99
C TRP A 194 -4.01 14.65 3.77
N GLU A 195 -2.93 15.38 3.96
CA GLU A 195 -1.82 14.98 4.83
C GLU A 195 -2.00 15.56 6.24
N VAL A 196 -2.13 14.70 7.23
CA VAL A 196 -2.24 15.10 8.64
C VAL A 196 -0.86 15.00 9.30
N HIS A 197 -0.28 16.14 9.68
CA HIS A 197 1.02 16.22 10.33
C HIS A 197 1.08 17.39 11.31
N ASP A 198 1.75 17.21 12.44
CA ASP A 198 2.03 18.26 13.45
C ASP A 198 0.80 19.12 13.83
N GLY A 199 -0.38 18.51 13.85
CA GLY A 199 -1.64 19.19 14.15
C GLY A 199 -2.24 19.98 12.99
N CYS A 200 -1.58 20.00 11.83
CA CYS A 200 -2.07 20.64 10.61
C CYS A 200 -2.61 19.60 9.63
N VAL A 201 -3.41 20.06 8.67
CA VAL A 201 -3.89 19.24 7.57
C VAL A 201 -3.66 19.99 6.27
N ASP A 202 -2.82 19.44 5.40
CA ASP A 202 -2.49 20.00 4.10
C ASP A 202 -3.25 19.27 2.99
N PRO A 203 -4.04 19.97 2.17
CA PRO A 203 -4.72 19.38 1.02
C PRO A 203 -3.79 19.31 -0.19
N PHE A 204 -3.92 18.22 -0.96
CA PHE A 204 -3.24 17.97 -2.22
C PHE A 204 -4.23 17.53 -3.28
N GLU A 205 -3.98 17.89 -4.54
CA GLU A 205 -4.78 17.48 -5.68
C GLU A 205 -4.24 16.18 -6.29
N GLY A 206 -5.14 15.29 -6.70
CA GLY A 206 -4.80 14.00 -7.30
C GLY A 206 -4.78 12.86 -6.31
N GLY A 207 -4.48 11.64 -6.81
CA GLY A 207 -4.33 10.41 -6.04
C GLY A 207 -3.01 10.35 -5.25
N TYR A 208 -2.71 9.17 -4.69
CA TYR A 208 -1.53 8.96 -3.86
C TYR A 208 -0.21 9.22 -4.60
N SER A 209 -0.08 8.79 -5.84
CA SER A 209 1.11 9.01 -6.67
C SER A 209 1.39 10.51 -6.91
N ALA A 210 0.34 11.28 -7.17
CA ALA A 210 0.45 12.74 -7.34
C ALA A 210 0.83 13.44 -6.02
N TYR A 211 0.24 12.99 -4.91
CA TYR A 211 0.59 13.46 -3.56
C TYR A 211 2.07 13.27 -3.25
N ILE A 212 2.63 12.08 -3.50
CA ILE A 212 4.05 11.79 -3.24
C ILE A 212 4.95 12.74 -4.05
N GLN A 213 4.67 12.97 -5.33
CA GLN A 213 5.44 13.90 -6.16
C GLN A 213 5.41 15.33 -5.60
N GLN A 214 4.22 15.82 -5.24
CA GLN A 214 4.04 17.15 -4.66
C GLN A 214 4.72 17.28 -3.29
N ARG A 215 4.66 16.23 -2.45
CA ARG A 215 5.33 16.17 -1.16
C ARG A 215 6.85 16.27 -1.31
N VAL A 216 7.46 15.48 -2.21
CA VAL A 216 8.90 15.50 -2.48
C VAL A 216 9.36 16.88 -2.94
N GLU A 217 8.60 17.51 -3.85
CA GLU A 217 8.95 18.87 -4.32
C GLU A 217 8.78 19.91 -3.20
N ARG A 218 7.74 19.84 -2.38
CA ARG A 218 7.55 20.69 -1.20
C ARG A 218 8.72 20.53 -0.21
N GLU A 219 9.13 19.29 0.05
CA GLU A 219 10.26 18.97 0.91
C GLU A 219 11.57 19.57 0.37
N ARG A 220 11.82 19.38 -0.92
CA ARG A 220 12.98 19.98 -1.59
C ARG A 220 13.01 21.50 -1.49
N LEU A 221 11.86 22.15 -1.73
CA LEU A 221 11.74 23.62 -1.61
C LEU A 221 11.97 24.08 -0.16
N SER A 222 11.45 23.32 0.81
CA SER A 222 11.68 23.62 2.24
C SER A 222 13.14 23.48 2.64
N GLU A 223 13.87 22.47 2.14
CA GLU A 223 15.31 22.30 2.37
C GLU A 223 16.14 23.43 1.77
N VAL A 224 15.80 23.86 0.56
CA VAL A 224 16.44 25.01 -0.09
C VAL A 224 16.18 26.30 0.71
N ALA A 225 14.94 26.49 1.18
CA ALA A 225 14.58 27.64 2.02
C ALA A 225 15.33 27.61 3.36
N GLU A 226 15.41 26.44 4.00
CA GLU A 226 16.12 26.24 5.27
C GLU A 226 17.64 26.47 5.10
N THR A 227 18.24 25.96 4.03
CA THR A 227 19.67 26.22 3.72
C THR A 227 19.92 27.70 3.53
N LYS A 228 19.01 28.41 2.84
CA LYS A 228 19.11 29.88 2.70
C LYS A 228 18.97 30.58 4.07
N ARG A 229 18.02 30.16 4.90
CA ARG A 229 17.81 30.68 6.25
C ARG A 229 19.05 30.49 7.12
N GLN A 230 19.63 29.27 7.14
CA GLN A 230 20.86 28.98 7.91
C GLN A 230 22.06 29.79 7.44
N ASN A 231 22.21 29.94 6.12
CA ASN A 231 23.27 30.78 5.57
C ASN A 231 23.09 32.25 5.94
N MET A 232 21.85 32.74 5.98
CA MET A 232 21.53 34.10 6.40
C MET A 232 21.78 34.28 7.91
N LEU A 233 21.32 33.33 8.72
CA LEU A 233 21.57 33.28 10.17
C LEU A 233 23.07 33.27 10.48
N ARG A 234 23.86 32.44 9.78
CA ARG A 234 25.32 32.39 9.95
C ARG A 234 25.97 33.73 9.62
N LYS A 235 25.50 34.43 8.57
CA LYS A 235 25.98 35.78 8.22
C LYS A 235 25.62 36.80 9.30
N GLU A 236 24.40 36.76 9.82
CA GLU A 236 23.97 37.70 10.88
C GLU A 236 24.68 37.41 12.22
N LEU A 237 24.88 36.15 12.59
CA LEU A 237 25.65 35.77 13.78
C LEU A 237 27.13 36.20 13.66
N ASN A 238 27.76 35.98 12.49
CA ASN A 238 29.12 36.47 12.24
C ASN A 238 29.18 37.99 12.31
N TRP A 239 28.19 38.70 11.78
CA TRP A 239 28.12 40.15 11.89
C TRP A 239 27.93 40.61 13.36
N LEU A 240 27.09 39.93 14.13
CA LEU A 240 26.90 40.19 15.57
C LEU A 240 28.17 39.90 16.37
N ALA A 241 28.97 38.89 16.01
CA ALA A 241 30.23 38.55 16.68
C ALA A 241 31.39 39.52 16.34
N HIS A 242 31.49 39.97 15.06
CA HIS A 242 32.66 40.69 14.57
C HIS A 242 32.37 42.12 14.10
N GLY A 243 31.15 42.57 13.98
CA GLY A 243 30.79 43.67 13.12
C GLY A 243 30.09 44.87 13.71
N ALA A 244 30.53 45.45 14.83
CA ALA A 244 30.21 46.87 15.10
C ALA A 244 31.45 47.61 15.58
N LYS A 245 32.06 48.37 14.71
CA LYS A 245 33.04 49.40 15.15
C LYS A 245 32.40 50.25 16.24
N ALA A 246 33.16 50.56 17.28
CA ALA A 246 32.82 51.05 18.62
C ALA A 246 31.95 52.34 18.75
N ARG A 247 31.13 52.70 17.77
CA ARG A 247 30.33 53.95 17.79
C ARG A 247 28.88 53.88 17.27
N SER A 248 28.37 52.71 16.91
CA SER A 248 26.95 52.59 16.53
C SER A 248 26.23 51.48 17.33
N SER A 249 25.10 51.83 17.97
CA SER A 249 24.24 50.87 18.64
C SER A 249 23.74 49.83 17.61
N LYS A 250 23.82 48.51 17.94
CA LYS A 250 23.28 47.45 17.09
C LYS A 250 21.77 47.68 16.90
N PRO A 251 21.24 47.72 15.68
CA PRO A 251 19.80 47.91 15.45
C PRO A 251 19.00 46.80 16.12
N LYS A 252 18.11 47.14 17.06
CA LYS A 252 17.30 46.17 17.84
C LYS A 252 16.56 45.21 16.96
N PHE A 253 15.95 45.67 15.85
CA PHE A 253 15.19 44.83 14.92
C PHE A 253 16.01 43.71 14.29
N ARG A 254 17.34 43.91 14.09
CA ARG A 254 18.24 42.91 13.51
C ARG A 254 18.63 41.84 14.52
N VAL A 255 18.70 42.18 15.77
CA VAL A 255 18.92 41.26 16.89
C VAL A 255 17.66 40.43 17.13
N GLU A 256 16.49 41.06 17.11
CA GLU A 256 15.19 40.39 17.24
C GLU A 256 14.93 39.42 16.08
N ALA A 257 15.18 39.84 14.84
CA ALA A 257 15.05 38.96 13.66
C ALA A 257 16.02 37.75 13.70
N ALA A 258 17.25 37.94 14.22
CA ALA A 258 18.17 36.82 14.39
C ALA A 258 17.73 35.87 15.50
N LEU A 259 17.14 36.36 16.59
CA LEU A 259 16.58 35.55 17.67
C LEU A 259 15.32 34.78 17.22
N GLU A 260 14.45 35.40 16.43
CA GLU A 260 13.32 34.72 15.80
C GLU A 260 13.78 33.57 14.86
N MET A 261 14.82 33.80 14.05
CA MET A 261 15.42 32.78 13.20
C MET A 261 16.06 31.61 13.98
N VAL A 262 16.57 31.85 15.18
CA VAL A 262 17.11 30.80 16.08
C VAL A 262 16.00 29.99 16.73
N ALA A 263 14.85 30.62 17.03
CA ALA A 263 13.72 29.96 17.69
C ALA A 263 12.97 28.95 16.77
N LEU A 264 13.17 29.04 15.46
CA LEU A 264 12.65 28.08 14.49
C LEU A 264 13.64 26.91 14.35
N ASP A 265 13.51 25.91 15.23
CA ASP A 265 14.24 24.64 15.09
C ASP A 265 13.64 23.82 13.92
N PRO A 266 14.46 23.41 12.93
CA PRO A 266 13.96 22.49 11.90
C PRO A 266 13.68 21.12 12.50
N PRO A 267 12.59 20.44 12.10
CA PRO A 267 12.34 19.08 12.54
C PRO A 267 13.50 18.17 12.14
N LEU A 268 14.02 17.40 13.09
CA LEU A 268 15.04 16.37 12.87
C LEU A 268 14.45 15.29 11.96
N ARG A 269 14.83 15.28 10.68
CA ARG A 269 14.50 14.19 9.75
C ARG A 269 15.53 13.08 9.89
N ASN A 270 15.08 11.95 10.34
CA ASN A 270 15.84 10.71 10.29
C ASN A 270 15.57 10.01 8.95
N SER A 271 16.39 10.26 7.93
CA SER A 271 16.46 9.39 6.77
C SER A 271 17.10 8.06 7.20
N ILE A 272 16.32 6.98 7.11
CA ILE A 272 16.76 5.64 7.48
C ILE A 272 17.57 5.08 6.33
N GLU A 273 18.87 5.34 6.28
CA GLU A 273 19.79 4.56 5.45
C GLU A 273 20.23 3.32 6.23
N LEU A 274 19.44 2.26 6.19
CA LEU A 274 19.79 0.92 6.64
C LEU A 274 20.29 0.11 5.46
N LYS A 275 21.46 0.47 4.90
CA LYS A 275 22.09 -0.34 3.85
C LYS A 275 22.70 -1.59 4.46
N ALA A 276 22.27 -2.73 3.93
CA ALA A 276 22.89 -4.06 4.00
C ALA A 276 23.31 -4.58 5.39
N LEU A 277 22.38 -5.19 6.10
CA LEU A 277 22.70 -6.20 7.11
C LEU A 277 23.19 -7.46 6.37
N ALA A 278 24.51 -7.61 6.25
CA ALA A 278 25.13 -8.71 5.50
C ALA A 278 24.81 -10.05 6.16
N ALA A 279 24.04 -10.86 5.45
CA ALA A 279 23.73 -12.23 5.84
C ALA A 279 24.96 -13.15 5.69
N THR A 280 25.07 -14.14 6.56
CA THR A 280 26.03 -15.24 6.44
C THR A 280 25.76 -16.04 5.16
N ARG A 281 26.81 -16.61 4.54
CA ARG A 281 26.70 -17.40 3.29
C ARG A 281 25.71 -18.56 3.45
N LEU A 282 24.72 -18.62 2.56
CA LEU A 282 23.79 -19.74 2.41
C LEU A 282 24.39 -20.86 1.56
N GLY A 283 24.00 -22.11 1.82
CA GLY A 283 24.25 -23.25 0.94
C GLY A 283 23.44 -23.18 -0.34
N LYS A 284 23.63 -24.13 -1.28
CA LYS A 284 22.95 -24.17 -2.57
C LYS A 284 21.41 -24.38 -2.47
N GLN A 285 20.94 -24.99 -1.41
CA GLN A 285 19.50 -25.22 -1.14
C GLN A 285 19.18 -24.65 0.23
N VAL A 286 18.15 -23.84 0.31
CA VAL A 286 17.70 -23.19 1.55
C VAL A 286 16.56 -23.98 2.17
N ILE A 287 15.46 -24.18 1.42
CA ILE A 287 14.30 -24.95 1.84
C ILE A 287 13.89 -25.84 0.67
N THR A 288 13.60 -27.11 0.95
CA THR A 288 13.07 -28.07 -0.03
C THR A 288 11.83 -28.72 0.57
N LEU A 289 10.72 -28.59 -0.11
CA LEU A 289 9.46 -29.24 0.19
C LEU A 289 9.32 -30.46 -0.73
N GLU A 290 9.12 -31.65 -0.18
CA GLU A 290 8.91 -32.89 -0.92
C GLU A 290 7.51 -33.44 -0.59
N HIS A 291 6.57 -33.35 -1.54
CA HIS A 291 5.17 -33.80 -1.43
C HIS A 291 4.47 -33.26 -0.18
N VAL A 292 4.74 -32.01 0.17
CA VAL A 292 4.24 -31.37 1.39
C VAL A 292 2.78 -30.95 1.22
N GLY A 293 1.93 -31.45 2.11
CA GLY A 293 0.52 -31.09 2.17
C GLY A 293 0.06 -30.77 3.60
N CYS A 294 -1.00 -29.97 3.71
CA CYS A 294 -1.58 -29.58 4.99
C CYS A 294 -3.10 -29.75 4.99
N ALA A 295 -3.61 -30.41 6.02
CA ALA A 295 -5.05 -30.58 6.24
C ALA A 295 -5.40 -30.34 7.71
N TYR A 296 -6.56 -29.72 7.95
CA TYR A 296 -7.15 -29.54 9.28
C TYR A 296 -8.45 -30.36 9.35
N GLY A 297 -8.40 -31.48 10.07
CA GLY A 297 -9.51 -32.45 10.08
C GLY A 297 -9.75 -33.04 8.69
N SER A 298 -10.96 -32.86 8.15
CA SER A 298 -11.34 -33.31 6.80
C SER A 298 -11.03 -32.27 5.70
N HIS A 299 -10.66 -31.02 6.07
CA HIS A 299 -10.44 -29.96 5.11
C HIS A 299 -8.96 -29.89 4.70
N GLN A 300 -8.67 -30.15 3.43
CA GLN A 300 -7.34 -30.03 2.85
C GLN A 300 -7.10 -28.58 2.44
N VAL A 301 -6.17 -27.89 3.13
CA VAL A 301 -5.83 -26.50 2.90
C VAL A 301 -4.73 -26.35 1.86
N ILE A 302 -3.72 -27.23 1.91
CA ILE A 302 -2.61 -27.24 0.95
C ILE A 302 -2.53 -28.64 0.36
N LYS A 303 -2.67 -28.77 -0.97
CA LYS A 303 -2.46 -30.00 -1.70
C LYS A 303 -0.98 -30.36 -1.71
N PRO A 304 -0.60 -31.66 -1.85
CA PRO A 304 0.78 -32.05 -1.91
C PRO A 304 1.54 -31.27 -2.98
N LEU A 305 2.60 -30.58 -2.58
CA LEU A 305 3.43 -29.77 -3.46
C LEU A 305 4.91 -30.09 -3.30
N ASP A 306 5.66 -29.99 -4.39
CA ASP A 306 7.11 -30.05 -4.45
C ASP A 306 7.64 -28.65 -4.78
N TRP A 307 8.51 -28.10 -3.93
CA TRP A 307 9.06 -26.78 -4.12
C TRP A 307 10.46 -26.65 -3.55
N ILE A 308 11.34 -25.98 -4.27
CA ILE A 308 12.73 -25.75 -3.87
C ILE A 308 12.96 -24.25 -3.85
N ILE A 309 13.49 -23.75 -2.74
CA ILE A 309 13.85 -22.35 -2.56
C ILE A 309 15.36 -22.25 -2.46
N GLY A 310 15.94 -21.43 -3.32
CA GLY A 310 17.37 -21.18 -3.41
C GLY A 310 17.85 -20.01 -2.54
N PRO A 311 19.17 -19.80 -2.49
CA PRO A 311 19.75 -18.66 -1.80
C PRO A 311 19.53 -17.36 -2.57
N GLY A 312 19.10 -16.32 -1.87
CA GLY A 312 18.87 -14.98 -2.43
C GLY A 312 17.57 -14.82 -3.21
N GLU A 313 16.71 -15.84 -3.26
CA GLU A 313 15.39 -15.71 -3.87
C GLU A 313 14.47 -14.83 -3.02
N ARG A 314 13.70 -13.97 -3.69
CA ARG A 314 12.76 -13.02 -3.09
C ARG A 314 11.36 -13.35 -3.56
N ILE A 315 10.64 -14.08 -2.73
CA ILE A 315 9.39 -14.72 -3.08
C ILE A 315 8.22 -14.05 -2.37
N GLY A 316 7.24 -13.57 -3.15
CA GLY A 316 5.94 -13.10 -2.69
C GLY A 316 4.89 -14.22 -2.76
N ILE A 317 4.09 -14.38 -1.72
CA ILE A 317 2.99 -15.36 -1.69
C ILE A 317 1.68 -14.60 -1.54
N VAL A 318 0.79 -14.73 -2.54
CA VAL A 318 -0.55 -14.16 -2.56
C VAL A 318 -1.63 -15.23 -2.46
N GLY A 319 -2.84 -14.82 -2.12
CA GLY A 319 -4.00 -15.71 -2.03
C GLY A 319 -5.10 -15.12 -1.17
N GLU A 320 -6.30 -15.63 -1.28
CA GLU A 320 -7.44 -15.22 -0.47
C GLU A 320 -7.22 -15.45 1.03
N ASN A 321 -8.01 -14.75 1.85
CA ASN A 321 -7.98 -14.99 3.29
C ASN A 321 -8.43 -16.43 3.59
N GLY A 322 -7.65 -17.12 4.45
CA GLY A 322 -7.92 -18.53 4.77
C GLY A 322 -7.37 -19.55 3.76
N SER A 323 -6.74 -19.15 2.66
CA SER A 323 -6.16 -20.08 1.66
C SER A 323 -4.99 -20.92 2.18
N GLY A 324 -4.43 -20.60 3.36
CA GLY A 324 -3.36 -21.39 3.97
C GLY A 324 -1.96 -20.77 3.88
N LYS A 325 -1.82 -19.52 3.49
CA LYS A 325 -0.52 -18.79 3.40
C LYS A 325 0.31 -18.89 4.68
N SER A 326 -0.26 -18.50 5.81
CA SER A 326 0.43 -18.56 7.11
C SER A 326 0.72 -20.01 7.54
N SER A 327 -0.12 -20.99 7.16
CA SER A 327 0.15 -22.42 7.40
C SER A 327 1.36 -22.89 6.59
N LEU A 328 1.45 -22.47 5.32
CA LEU A 328 2.60 -22.77 4.46
C LEU A 328 3.90 -22.21 5.07
N LEU A 329 3.90 -20.94 5.49
CA LEU A 329 5.06 -20.32 6.16
C LEU A 329 5.45 -21.04 7.45
N ARG A 330 4.48 -21.46 8.28
CA ARG A 330 4.77 -22.23 9.51
C ARG A 330 5.38 -23.58 9.22
N ILE A 331 4.94 -24.26 8.16
CA ILE A 331 5.50 -25.53 7.73
C ILE A 331 6.94 -25.34 7.22
N MET A 332 7.20 -24.34 6.39
CA MET A 332 8.51 -24.02 5.83
C MET A 332 9.53 -23.65 6.93
N THR A 333 9.06 -22.98 7.98
CA THR A 333 9.88 -22.59 9.14
C THR A 333 9.95 -23.66 10.24
N LEU A 334 9.44 -24.87 10.00
CA LEU A 334 9.40 -25.99 10.93
C LEU A 334 8.61 -25.70 12.23
N LYS A 335 7.80 -24.64 12.26
CA LYS A 335 6.90 -24.34 13.39
C LYS A 335 5.65 -25.24 13.41
N GLN A 336 5.32 -25.86 12.27
CA GLN A 336 4.20 -26.78 12.12
C GLN A 336 4.63 -28.00 11.31
N VAL A 337 4.27 -29.19 11.77
CA VAL A 337 4.53 -30.43 11.05
C VAL A 337 3.51 -30.54 9.90
N PRO A 338 3.96 -30.83 8.66
CA PRO A 338 3.05 -31.05 7.55
C PRO A 338 2.21 -32.32 7.77
N SER A 339 0.99 -32.35 7.22
CA SER A 339 0.13 -33.56 7.27
C SER A 339 0.65 -34.67 6.36
N GLN A 340 1.36 -34.30 5.31
CA GLN A 340 2.00 -35.21 4.34
C GLN A 340 3.34 -34.61 3.88
N GLY A 341 4.26 -35.48 3.46
CA GLY A 341 5.55 -35.07 2.89
C GLY A 341 6.62 -34.73 3.93
N VAL A 342 7.72 -34.16 3.45
CA VAL A 342 8.89 -33.84 4.26
C VAL A 342 9.43 -32.45 3.88
N VAL A 343 9.79 -31.66 4.89
CA VAL A 343 10.49 -30.38 4.73
C VAL A 343 11.95 -30.57 5.08
N LYS A 344 12.83 -30.19 4.16
CA LYS A 344 14.29 -30.22 4.35
C LYS A 344 14.79 -28.77 4.39
N VAL A 345 15.44 -28.39 5.47
CA VAL A 345 16.04 -27.06 5.66
C VAL A 345 17.55 -27.19 5.71
N GLY A 346 18.25 -26.28 5.03
CA GLY A 346 19.71 -26.26 5.02
C GLY A 346 20.29 -26.03 6.42
N LYS A 347 21.39 -26.73 6.75
CA LYS A 347 22.02 -26.65 8.09
C LYS A 347 22.53 -25.26 8.48
N SER A 348 22.81 -24.40 7.50
CA SER A 348 23.27 -23.01 7.71
C SER A 348 22.14 -21.98 7.76
N VAL A 349 20.88 -22.41 7.67
CA VAL A 349 19.73 -21.52 7.65
C VAL A 349 19.45 -20.97 9.04
N VAL A 350 19.37 -19.65 9.12
CA VAL A 350 18.94 -18.90 10.30
C VAL A 350 17.71 -18.09 9.90
N PHE A 351 16.57 -18.49 10.41
CA PHE A 351 15.30 -17.81 10.13
C PHE A 351 15.14 -16.55 10.96
N GLY A 352 14.77 -15.44 10.34
CA GLY A 352 14.15 -14.29 10.97
C GLY A 352 12.67 -14.28 10.65
N ILE A 353 11.81 -14.39 11.65
CA ILE A 353 10.38 -14.56 11.44
C ILE A 353 9.63 -13.43 12.13
N VAL A 354 8.86 -12.66 11.35
CA VAL A 354 7.88 -11.71 11.85
C VAL A 354 6.51 -12.20 11.41
N ASP A 355 5.78 -12.79 12.35
CA ASP A 355 4.44 -13.32 12.11
C ASP A 355 3.35 -12.28 12.44
N GLN A 356 2.13 -12.52 11.95
CA GLN A 356 1.00 -11.62 12.11
C GLN A 356 0.67 -11.31 13.59
N HIS A 357 0.89 -12.27 14.50
CA HIS A 357 0.59 -12.14 15.93
C HIS A 357 1.78 -11.68 16.78
N LEU A 358 2.93 -11.35 16.16
CA LEU A 358 4.15 -10.94 16.85
C LEU A 358 4.54 -11.90 17.98
N SER A 359 4.55 -13.20 17.68
CA SER A 359 4.81 -14.26 18.66
C SER A 359 6.16 -14.14 19.37
N CYS A 360 7.10 -13.35 18.83
CA CYS A 360 8.37 -13.01 19.48
C CYS A 360 8.20 -12.26 20.80
N PHE A 361 7.06 -11.60 21.02
CA PHE A 361 6.72 -10.89 22.25
C PHE A 361 5.74 -11.63 23.14
N ALA A 362 5.29 -12.83 22.76
CA ALA A 362 4.42 -13.65 23.60
C ALA A 362 5.03 -13.85 24.99
N HIS A 363 4.27 -13.62 26.04
CA HIS A 363 4.68 -13.67 27.45
C HIS A 363 5.70 -12.61 27.89
N LYS A 364 6.01 -11.59 27.05
CA LYS A 364 6.91 -10.48 27.39
C LYS A 364 6.18 -9.15 27.56
N GLU A 365 4.88 -9.13 27.56
CA GLU A 365 4.01 -7.94 27.53
C GLU A 365 4.33 -6.90 28.62
N ASN A 366 4.73 -7.36 29.81
CA ASN A 366 5.09 -6.51 30.95
C ASN A 366 6.56 -6.08 30.98
N GLN A 367 7.39 -6.55 30.03
CA GLN A 367 8.79 -6.14 29.94
C GLN A 367 8.91 -4.75 29.32
N THR A 368 9.95 -4.03 29.72
CA THR A 368 10.28 -2.75 29.07
C THR A 368 11.01 -2.99 27.76
N VAL A 369 10.87 -2.06 26.81
CA VAL A 369 11.56 -2.10 25.53
C VAL A 369 13.08 -2.20 25.74
N GLU A 370 13.64 -1.42 26.68
CA GLU A 370 15.06 -1.47 27.04
C GLU A 370 15.52 -2.87 27.46
N HIS A 371 14.71 -3.58 28.25
CA HIS A 371 15.03 -4.94 28.68
C HIS A 371 15.06 -5.93 27.50
N VAL A 372 14.12 -5.80 26.56
CA VAL A 372 14.07 -6.63 25.35
C VAL A 372 15.25 -6.34 24.42
N LEU A 373 15.61 -5.06 24.26
CA LEU A 373 16.77 -4.64 23.47
C LEU A 373 18.10 -5.17 24.07
N ALA A 374 18.21 -5.17 25.41
CA ALA A 374 19.39 -5.69 26.09
C ALA A 374 19.59 -7.22 25.91
N GLN A 375 18.52 -7.96 25.60
CA GLN A 375 18.60 -9.39 25.29
C GLN A 375 19.06 -9.68 23.84
N SER A 376 18.99 -8.69 22.94
CA SER A 376 19.46 -8.81 21.55
C SER A 376 20.97 -8.64 21.46
N LYS A 377 21.56 -8.90 20.28
CA LYS A 377 23.01 -8.73 20.06
C LYS A 377 23.46 -7.32 20.38
N SER A 378 24.59 -7.18 21.04
CA SER A 378 25.11 -5.91 21.57
C SER A 378 25.53 -4.89 20.50
N SER A 379 25.79 -5.31 19.28
CA SER A 379 26.10 -4.43 18.14
C SER A 379 25.90 -5.14 16.81
N VAL A 380 25.56 -4.37 15.79
CA VAL A 380 25.41 -4.82 14.41
C VAL A 380 26.29 -3.95 13.52
N TYR A 381 26.99 -4.58 12.57
CA TYR A 381 27.79 -3.88 11.57
C TYR A 381 26.96 -3.59 10.33
N ILE A 382 26.82 -2.31 10.00
CA ILE A 382 26.12 -1.83 8.80
C ILE A 382 27.08 -0.90 8.06
N ASP A 383 27.40 -1.17 6.79
CA ASP A 383 28.31 -0.37 5.97
C ASP A 383 29.66 -0.04 6.66
N GLY A 384 30.23 -1.01 7.35
CA GLY A 384 31.52 -0.82 8.05
C GLY A 384 31.44 -0.01 9.35
N LYS A 385 30.24 0.41 9.78
CA LYS A 385 30.00 1.09 11.06
C LYS A 385 29.28 0.15 12.03
N SER A 386 29.69 0.18 13.28
CA SER A 386 29.02 -0.55 14.37
C SER A 386 27.91 0.31 14.95
N TYR A 387 26.69 -0.25 15.00
CA TYR A 387 25.53 0.38 15.61
C TYR A 387 25.06 -0.42 16.83
N THR A 388 24.76 0.28 17.91
CA THR A 388 24.13 -0.33 19.08
C THR A 388 22.61 -0.49 18.84
N PRO A 389 21.92 -1.42 19.52
CA PRO A 389 20.46 -1.55 19.42
C PRO A 389 19.72 -0.24 19.71
N THR A 390 20.22 0.55 20.68
CA THR A 390 19.66 1.86 21.02
C THR A 390 19.74 2.86 19.87
N GLN A 391 20.89 2.92 19.18
CA GLN A 391 21.05 3.80 18.02
C GLN A 391 20.15 3.40 16.84
N LEU A 392 19.94 2.10 16.65
CA LEU A 392 18.99 1.61 15.63
C LEU A 392 17.54 1.91 16.03
N PHE A 393 17.23 1.82 17.31
CA PHE A 393 15.91 2.16 17.85
C PHE A 393 15.54 3.62 17.57
N GLU A 394 16.47 4.54 17.83
CA GLU A 394 16.30 5.97 17.51
C GLU A 394 16.14 6.21 16.00
N ARG A 395 16.94 5.52 15.17
CA ARG A 395 16.85 5.62 13.71
C ARG A 395 15.53 5.11 13.14
N LEU A 396 14.88 4.16 13.79
CA LEU A 396 13.56 3.65 13.42
C LEU A 396 12.41 4.56 13.91
N GLY A 397 12.73 5.79 14.32
CA GLY A 397 11.73 6.79 14.69
C GLY A 397 11.11 6.60 16.07
N PHE A 398 11.72 5.81 16.94
CA PHE A 398 11.33 5.72 18.34
C PHE A 398 11.97 6.86 19.14
N ARG A 399 11.24 7.37 20.11
CA ARG A 399 11.77 8.39 21.05
C ARG A 399 12.51 7.71 22.19
N ASN A 400 13.50 8.38 22.77
CA ASN A 400 14.21 7.87 23.95
C ASN A 400 13.28 7.54 25.13
N LEU A 401 12.15 8.23 25.24
CA LEU A 401 11.14 7.95 26.26
C LEU A 401 10.44 6.59 26.05
N ASP A 402 10.29 6.17 24.79
CA ASP A 402 9.62 4.91 24.44
C ASP A 402 10.43 3.69 24.91
N GLN A 403 11.75 3.82 25.13
CA GLN A 403 12.61 2.74 25.65
C GLN A 403 12.20 2.26 27.05
N LYS A 404 11.67 3.18 27.88
CA LYS A 404 11.21 2.88 29.23
C LYS A 404 9.77 2.38 29.28
N SER A 405 9.04 2.46 28.18
CA SER A 405 7.66 1.98 28.07
C SER A 405 7.62 0.46 28.11
N ARG A 406 6.52 -0.10 28.62
CA ARG A 406 6.27 -1.54 28.54
C ARG A 406 5.79 -1.91 27.14
N LEU A 407 6.00 -3.15 26.73
CA LEU A 407 5.51 -3.60 25.44
C LEU A 407 3.99 -3.46 25.30
N CYS A 408 3.22 -3.69 26.36
CA CYS A 408 1.77 -3.53 26.35
C CYS A 408 1.29 -2.08 26.15
N ASP A 409 2.15 -1.08 26.41
CA ASP A 409 1.82 0.34 26.24
C ASP A 409 2.11 0.86 24.83
N LEU A 410 2.77 0.04 23.99
CA LEU A 410 3.09 0.39 22.62
C LEU A 410 1.90 0.15 21.68
N SER A 411 1.79 0.99 20.64
CA SER A 411 0.82 0.74 19.57
C SER A 411 1.21 -0.49 18.73
N GLY A 412 0.24 -1.10 18.03
CA GLY A 412 0.48 -2.25 17.16
C GLY A 412 1.60 -1.99 16.14
N GLY A 413 1.60 -0.82 15.51
CA GLY A 413 2.65 -0.42 14.58
C GLY A 413 4.02 -0.23 15.24
N GLN A 414 4.09 0.26 16.50
CA GLN A 414 5.34 0.35 17.26
C GLN A 414 5.87 -1.04 17.61
N LEU A 415 5.00 -1.95 18.07
CA LEU A 415 5.38 -3.33 18.36
C LEU A 415 5.92 -4.03 17.12
N ARG A 416 5.30 -3.83 15.96
CA ARG A 416 5.74 -4.46 14.69
C ARG A 416 7.08 -3.92 14.23
N ARG A 417 7.32 -2.60 14.34
CA ARG A 417 8.64 -2.00 14.10
C ARG A 417 9.71 -2.57 15.00
N LEU A 418 9.41 -2.71 16.29
CA LEU A 418 10.33 -3.29 17.26
C LEU A 418 10.65 -4.76 16.93
N ALA A 419 9.63 -5.55 16.55
CA ALA A 419 9.80 -6.94 16.13
C ALA A 419 10.71 -7.07 14.91
N LEU A 420 10.47 -6.26 13.88
CA LEU A 420 11.33 -6.18 12.70
C LEU A 420 12.77 -5.85 13.06
N MET A 421 12.98 -4.82 13.88
CA MET A 421 14.31 -4.41 14.31
C MET A 421 15.05 -5.54 15.05
N ILE A 422 14.39 -6.17 16.01
CA ILE A 422 15.01 -7.28 16.78
C ILE A 422 15.35 -8.44 15.85
N THR A 423 14.44 -8.78 14.94
CA THR A 423 14.67 -9.84 13.95
C THR A 423 15.88 -9.52 13.06
N LEU A 424 16.02 -8.28 12.59
CA LEU A 424 17.15 -7.84 11.77
C LEU A 424 18.46 -7.81 12.55
N LEU A 425 18.43 -7.49 13.86
CA LEU A 425 19.60 -7.54 14.75
C LEU A 425 20.19 -8.95 14.88
N GLU A 426 19.37 -9.99 14.73
CA GLU A 426 19.81 -11.38 14.76
C GLU A 426 20.59 -11.79 13.50
N GLN A 427 20.60 -10.95 12.47
CA GLN A 427 21.26 -11.17 11.17
C GLN A 427 20.84 -12.50 10.53
N PRO A 428 19.54 -12.72 10.29
CA PRO A 428 19.06 -13.91 9.63
C PRO A 428 19.53 -13.95 8.18
N ASN A 429 19.61 -15.14 7.60
CA ASN A 429 19.89 -15.34 6.18
C ASN A 429 18.65 -15.77 5.38
N VAL A 430 17.54 -16.05 6.08
CA VAL A 430 16.21 -16.23 5.51
C VAL A 430 15.23 -15.40 6.33
N LEU A 431 14.62 -14.39 5.70
CA LEU A 431 13.65 -13.53 6.33
C LEU A 431 12.24 -13.97 5.91
N VAL A 432 11.37 -14.21 6.88
CA VAL A 432 9.98 -14.64 6.67
C VAL A 432 9.06 -13.60 7.29
N LEU A 433 8.28 -12.94 6.46
CA LEU A 433 7.39 -11.87 6.85
C LEU A 433 5.94 -12.22 6.52
N ASP A 434 5.08 -12.27 7.53
CA ASP A 434 3.64 -12.52 7.38
C ASP A 434 2.88 -11.24 7.74
N GLU A 435 2.36 -10.54 6.70
CA GLU A 435 1.66 -9.26 6.79
C GLU A 435 2.46 -8.16 7.55
N PRO A 436 3.70 -7.86 7.14
CA PRO A 436 4.55 -6.92 7.88
C PRO A 436 4.05 -5.47 7.82
N GLY A 437 3.26 -5.12 6.80
CA GLY A 437 2.75 -3.76 6.56
C GLY A 437 1.54 -3.36 7.40
N ASN A 438 0.83 -4.33 7.99
CA ASN A 438 -0.36 -4.03 8.78
C ASN A 438 -0.03 -3.09 9.95
N ASP A 439 -0.89 -2.12 10.25
CA ASP A 439 -0.72 -1.10 11.29
C ASP A 439 0.50 -0.16 11.12
N LEU A 440 1.26 -0.23 10.01
CA LEU A 440 2.32 0.72 9.68
C LEU A 440 1.74 1.90 8.90
N ASP A 441 2.26 3.11 9.17
CA ASP A 441 1.92 4.27 8.36
C ASP A 441 2.73 4.29 7.03
N THR A 442 2.32 5.12 6.09
CA THR A 442 2.90 5.19 4.75
C THR A 442 4.40 5.50 4.75
N ASP A 443 4.88 6.32 5.69
CA ASP A 443 6.30 6.64 5.82
C ASP A 443 7.11 5.44 6.30
N MET A 444 6.53 4.67 7.23
CA MET A 444 7.15 3.45 7.74
C MET A 444 7.13 2.30 6.73
N LEU A 445 6.07 2.21 5.92
CA LEU A 445 6.03 1.27 4.80
C LEU A 445 7.14 1.57 3.80
N ALA A 446 7.34 2.85 3.45
CA ALA A 446 8.44 3.25 2.56
C ALA A 446 9.82 2.90 3.16
N ALA A 447 10.02 3.15 4.46
CA ALA A 447 11.26 2.77 5.15
C ALA A 447 11.48 1.26 5.19
N LEU A 448 10.41 0.47 5.40
CA LEU A 448 10.46 -0.99 5.33
C LEU A 448 10.83 -1.48 3.94
N GLU A 449 10.25 -0.89 2.90
CA GLU A 449 10.60 -1.19 1.51
C GLU A 449 12.08 -0.96 1.22
N ASP A 450 12.62 0.18 1.63
CA ASP A 450 14.04 0.51 1.43
C ASP A 450 14.97 -0.47 2.14
N VAL A 451 14.59 -0.91 3.36
CA VAL A 451 15.33 -1.96 4.09
C VAL A 451 15.27 -3.28 3.37
N LEU A 452 14.09 -3.70 2.94
CA LEU A 452 13.89 -4.97 2.24
C LEU A 452 14.48 -4.96 0.84
N ASP A 453 14.45 -3.84 0.13
CA ASP A 453 15.07 -3.69 -1.18
C ASP A 453 16.60 -3.87 -1.12
N SER A 454 17.23 -3.34 -0.09
CA SER A 454 18.66 -3.51 0.17
C SER A 454 19.03 -4.89 0.77
N TRP A 455 18.05 -5.74 1.09
CA TRP A 455 18.26 -7.05 1.72
C TRP A 455 18.85 -8.07 0.74
N ALA A 456 20.06 -8.56 0.98
CA ALA A 456 20.79 -9.44 0.05
C ALA A 456 20.54 -10.95 0.28
N ALA A 457 19.69 -11.34 1.24
CA ALA A 457 19.40 -12.73 1.59
C ALA A 457 18.03 -13.20 1.07
N THR A 458 17.69 -14.47 1.29
CA THR A 458 16.40 -15.04 0.88
C THR A 458 15.25 -14.38 1.66
N LEU A 459 14.20 -13.98 0.93
CA LEU A 459 13.02 -13.36 1.49
C LEU A 459 11.76 -14.15 1.11
N LEU A 460 10.93 -14.43 2.11
CA LEU A 460 9.57 -14.97 1.94
C LEU A 460 8.59 -13.95 2.51
N LEU A 461 7.77 -13.37 1.63
CA LEU A 461 6.85 -12.29 1.97
C LEU A 461 5.40 -12.72 1.68
N VAL A 462 4.55 -12.66 2.69
CA VAL A 462 3.09 -12.70 2.53
C VAL A 462 2.57 -11.31 2.84
N THR A 463 1.89 -10.67 1.90
CA THR A 463 1.26 -9.37 2.11
C THR A 463 0.12 -9.14 1.13
N HIS A 464 -0.79 -8.27 1.52
CA HIS A 464 -1.85 -7.74 0.65
C HIS A 464 -1.48 -6.36 0.07
N ASP A 465 -0.34 -5.78 0.48
CA ASP A 465 0.20 -4.56 -0.10
C ASP A 465 0.87 -4.86 -1.46
N ARG A 466 0.22 -4.39 -2.53
CA ARG A 466 0.66 -4.58 -3.91
C ARG A 466 2.01 -3.89 -4.17
N HIS A 467 2.18 -2.65 -3.70
CA HIS A 467 3.40 -1.88 -3.92
C HIS A 467 4.61 -2.51 -3.22
N LEU A 468 4.44 -2.94 -1.97
CA LEU A 468 5.47 -3.64 -1.23
C LEU A 468 5.91 -4.91 -1.95
N MET A 469 4.94 -5.69 -2.46
CA MET A 469 5.23 -6.95 -3.15
C MET A 469 5.94 -6.73 -4.48
N GLU A 470 5.46 -5.83 -5.33
CA GLU A 470 6.04 -5.53 -6.64
C GLU A 470 7.45 -4.92 -6.54
N ARG A 471 7.72 -4.16 -5.49
CA ARG A 471 9.04 -3.54 -5.28
C ARG A 471 10.08 -4.51 -4.72
N VAL A 472 9.64 -5.42 -3.85
CA VAL A 472 10.57 -6.21 -3.02
C VAL A 472 10.74 -7.65 -3.51
N CYS A 473 9.75 -8.25 -4.20
CA CYS A 473 9.77 -9.64 -4.65
C CYS A 473 10.10 -9.76 -6.13
N ASP A 474 10.95 -10.74 -6.46
CA ASP A 474 11.30 -11.07 -7.85
C ASP A 474 10.29 -12.05 -8.45
N ASP A 475 9.82 -13.02 -7.65
CA ASP A 475 8.86 -14.04 -8.03
C ASP A 475 7.60 -14.00 -7.16
N ILE A 476 6.44 -14.13 -7.78
CA ILE A 476 5.15 -14.16 -7.09
C ILE A 476 4.48 -15.52 -7.30
N TYR A 477 4.04 -16.11 -6.21
CA TYR A 477 3.28 -17.36 -6.18
C TYR A 477 1.89 -17.13 -5.58
N ALA A 478 0.87 -17.67 -6.24
CA ALA A 478 -0.49 -17.61 -5.73
C ALA A 478 -0.92 -18.96 -5.14
N LEU A 479 -1.50 -18.94 -3.96
CA LEU A 479 -2.11 -20.12 -3.35
C LEU A 479 -3.62 -20.10 -3.66
N LEU A 480 -4.01 -20.86 -4.70
CA LEU A 480 -5.36 -20.95 -5.22
C LEU A 480 -5.89 -22.39 -5.09
N ASN A 481 -7.02 -22.56 -4.42
CA ASN A 481 -7.67 -23.88 -4.23
C ASN A 481 -6.71 -24.96 -3.66
N GLY A 482 -5.79 -24.53 -2.79
CA GLY A 482 -4.77 -25.38 -2.18
C GLY A 482 -3.57 -25.72 -3.06
N GLU A 483 -3.48 -25.16 -4.26
CA GLU A 483 -2.34 -25.32 -5.18
C GLU A 483 -1.50 -24.03 -5.20
N LEU A 484 -0.18 -24.21 -5.19
CA LEU A 484 0.78 -23.10 -5.32
C LEU A 484 1.13 -22.93 -6.79
N ILE A 485 0.78 -21.79 -7.37
CA ILE A 485 0.95 -21.51 -8.80
C ILE A 485 1.87 -20.30 -8.96
N HIS A 486 2.92 -20.42 -9.78
CA HIS A 486 3.79 -19.31 -10.14
C HIS A 486 3.07 -18.31 -11.04
N MET A 487 3.25 -17.01 -10.79
CA MET A 487 2.65 -15.87 -11.51
C MET A 487 3.73 -15.05 -12.22
N PRO A 488 4.16 -15.42 -13.43
CA PRO A 488 5.24 -14.75 -14.13
C PRO A 488 4.97 -13.27 -14.47
N ARG A 489 3.70 -12.89 -14.56
CA ARG A 489 3.28 -11.49 -14.79
C ARG A 489 2.94 -10.75 -13.50
N GLY A 490 3.32 -11.32 -12.35
CA GLY A 490 3.10 -10.70 -11.06
C GLY A 490 1.63 -10.69 -10.62
N ILE A 491 1.25 -9.65 -9.89
CA ILE A 491 -0.08 -9.50 -9.28
C ILE A 491 -1.19 -9.34 -10.34
N ASP A 492 -0.88 -8.73 -11.48
CA ASP A 492 -1.87 -8.55 -12.56
C ASP A 492 -2.38 -9.89 -13.09
N GLU A 493 -1.51 -10.89 -13.24
CA GLU A 493 -1.93 -12.24 -13.64
C GLU A 493 -2.82 -12.89 -12.59
N TYR A 494 -2.47 -12.73 -11.31
CA TYR A 494 -3.28 -13.21 -10.20
C TYR A 494 -4.70 -12.63 -10.24
N MET A 495 -4.81 -11.31 -10.40
CA MET A 495 -6.11 -10.63 -10.49
C MET A 495 -6.93 -11.06 -11.71
N GLN A 496 -6.30 -11.23 -12.88
CA GLN A 496 -6.97 -11.71 -14.10
C GLN A 496 -7.48 -13.15 -13.96
N ARG A 497 -6.71 -14.05 -13.33
CA ARG A 497 -7.14 -15.43 -13.10
C ARG A 497 -8.33 -15.51 -12.16
N LEU A 498 -8.36 -14.70 -11.11
CA LEU A 498 -9.50 -14.64 -10.20
C LEU A 498 -10.75 -14.09 -10.88
N ALA A 499 -10.64 -13.03 -11.66
CA ALA A 499 -11.75 -12.47 -12.42
C ALA A 499 -12.36 -13.50 -13.41
N SER A 500 -11.52 -14.35 -14.02
CA SER A 500 -11.98 -15.41 -14.91
C SER A 500 -12.70 -16.54 -14.14
N GLN A 501 -12.28 -16.88 -12.93
CA GLN A 501 -12.95 -17.89 -12.08
C GLN A 501 -14.32 -17.42 -11.59
N ASP A 502 -14.47 -16.13 -11.24
CA ASP A 502 -15.75 -15.55 -10.83
C ASP A 502 -16.79 -15.56 -11.97
N THR A 503 -16.36 -15.43 -13.23
CA THR A 503 -17.25 -15.54 -14.41
C THR A 503 -17.68 -16.97 -14.69
N ASP A 504 -16.84 -17.96 -14.46
CA ASP A 504 -17.19 -19.39 -14.64
C ASP A 504 -18.09 -19.90 -13.52
N ALA A 505 -17.92 -19.43 -12.28
CA ALA A 505 -18.79 -19.78 -11.16
C ALA A 505 -20.21 -19.19 -11.30
N SER A 506 -20.35 -17.98 -11.86
CA SER A 506 -21.66 -17.36 -12.13
C SER A 506 -22.41 -18.02 -13.29
N SER A 507 -21.72 -18.67 -14.22
CA SER A 507 -22.34 -19.42 -15.32
C SER A 507 -22.78 -20.83 -14.94
N SER A 508 -22.20 -21.44 -13.89
CA SER A 508 -22.57 -22.79 -13.43
C SER A 508 -23.81 -22.82 -12.52
N HIS A 509 -24.15 -21.74 -11.84
CA HIS A 509 -25.38 -21.64 -11.03
C HIS A 509 -26.65 -21.32 -11.83
N ALA A 510 -26.52 -21.01 -13.14
CA ALA A 510 -27.66 -20.77 -14.04
C ALA A 510 -28.16 -22.04 -14.76
N LEU A 511 -27.59 -23.22 -14.52
CA LEU A 511 -27.87 -24.44 -15.30
C LEU A 511 -28.62 -25.56 -14.56
N ASP A 512 -29.23 -25.30 -13.39
CA ASP A 512 -29.99 -26.33 -12.69
C ASP A 512 -31.50 -26.01 -12.53
N SER A 513 -32.11 -25.51 -13.62
CA SER A 513 -33.57 -25.55 -13.74
C SER A 513 -34.01 -25.59 -15.20
N GLY A 514 -34.37 -26.75 -15.69
CA GLY A 514 -35.24 -26.90 -16.86
C GLY A 514 -34.66 -27.64 -18.05
N SER A 515 -34.95 -28.89 -18.09
CA SER A 515 -34.88 -29.79 -19.25
C SER A 515 -35.59 -29.23 -20.50
N MET A 516 -35.11 -29.65 -21.68
CA MET A 516 -35.66 -29.51 -23.02
C MET A 516 -35.37 -28.23 -23.81
N SER A 517 -34.39 -28.29 -24.69
CA SER A 517 -34.64 -28.24 -26.13
C SER A 517 -33.33 -28.23 -26.93
N LYS A 518 -33.06 -29.31 -27.63
CA LYS A 518 -32.13 -29.40 -28.74
C LYS A 518 -32.63 -28.51 -29.87
N ASN A 519 -32.15 -27.30 -30.05
CA ASN A 519 -32.16 -26.55 -31.31
C ASN A 519 -31.59 -25.12 -31.19
N LYS A 520 -30.32 -24.98 -30.89
CA LYS A 520 -29.65 -23.64 -30.95
C LYS A 520 -28.26 -23.64 -31.58
N ASP A 521 -27.81 -24.74 -32.17
CA ASP A 521 -26.49 -24.79 -32.83
C ASP A 521 -26.47 -24.28 -34.28
N ARG A 522 -27.50 -23.58 -34.73
CA ARG A 522 -27.56 -23.06 -36.11
C ARG A 522 -27.64 -21.53 -36.27
N VAL A 523 -27.80 -20.77 -35.17
CA VAL A 523 -27.93 -19.28 -35.27
C VAL A 523 -26.66 -18.54 -34.83
N ALA A 524 -25.79 -19.19 -34.06
CA ALA A 524 -24.53 -18.54 -33.58
C ALA A 524 -23.39 -18.55 -34.61
N LYS A 525 -23.62 -19.12 -35.81
CA LYS A 525 -22.61 -19.14 -36.91
C LYS A 525 -22.83 -18.12 -38.03
N GLN A 526 -23.85 -17.28 -37.91
CA GLN A 526 -24.23 -16.34 -39.00
C GLN A 526 -24.07 -14.85 -38.66
N GLN A 527 -23.54 -14.48 -37.48
CA GLN A 527 -23.27 -13.08 -37.12
C GLN A 527 -21.79 -12.73 -36.92
N ARG A 528 -20.85 -13.56 -37.40
CA ARG A 528 -19.40 -13.31 -37.40
C ARG A 528 -18.76 -13.27 -38.79
N VAL A 529 -19.44 -12.68 -39.73
CA VAL A 529 -18.85 -12.42 -41.06
C VAL A 529 -19.22 -10.99 -41.46
N CYS A 530 -18.49 -10.02 -40.91
CA CYS A 530 -18.22 -8.70 -41.50
C CYS A 530 -17.04 -8.13 -40.71
N ASP A 531 -15.89 -8.31 -41.19
CA ASP A 531 -14.65 -7.57 -41.30
C ASP A 531 -13.45 -8.52 -41.21
N GLY A 532 -12.87 -8.72 -42.39
CA GLY A 532 -11.95 -9.81 -42.69
C GLY A 532 -10.50 -9.57 -42.30
N VAL A 533 -10.15 -9.37 -41.02
CA VAL A 533 -8.77 -9.57 -40.59
C VAL A 533 -8.77 -10.37 -39.30
N SER A 534 -8.19 -11.58 -39.35
CA SER A 534 -8.07 -12.46 -38.21
C SER A 534 -7.19 -11.80 -37.11
N ARG A 535 -7.59 -11.91 -35.84
CA ARG A 535 -6.77 -11.46 -34.69
C ARG A 535 -5.32 -11.95 -34.75
N TYR A 536 -5.10 -13.09 -35.35
CA TYR A 536 -3.76 -13.64 -35.62
C TYR A 536 -2.97 -12.82 -36.64
N GLU A 537 -3.63 -12.35 -37.70
CA GLU A 537 -2.99 -11.51 -38.75
C GLU A 537 -2.66 -10.12 -38.23
N LEU A 538 -3.55 -9.51 -37.43
CA LEU A 538 -3.29 -8.23 -36.76
C LEU A 538 -2.12 -8.32 -35.78
N LYS A 539 -2.06 -9.38 -34.99
CA LYS A 539 -0.92 -9.63 -34.08
C LYS A 539 0.38 -9.78 -34.85
N LYS A 540 0.37 -10.52 -35.96
CA LYS A 540 1.54 -10.69 -36.85
C LYS A 540 2.00 -9.37 -37.47
N GLN A 541 1.06 -8.50 -37.84
CA GLN A 541 1.36 -7.17 -38.37
C GLN A 541 1.92 -6.25 -37.24
N CYS A 542 1.37 -6.29 -36.06
CA CYS A 542 1.85 -5.55 -34.89
C CYS A 542 3.29 -5.95 -34.53
N ASP A 543 3.59 -7.26 -34.47
CA ASP A 543 4.93 -7.78 -34.20
C ASP A 543 5.94 -7.41 -35.33
N ALA A 544 5.49 -7.34 -36.59
CA ALA A 544 6.35 -6.95 -37.70
C ALA A 544 6.70 -5.46 -37.68
N VAL A 545 5.76 -4.58 -37.30
CA VAL A 545 5.99 -3.14 -37.09
C VAL A 545 6.89 -2.90 -35.90
N LEU A 546 6.68 -3.61 -34.77
CA LEU A 546 7.51 -3.51 -33.58
C LEU A 546 8.98 -3.87 -33.86
N ARG A 547 9.24 -4.92 -34.65
CA ARG A 547 10.60 -5.30 -35.04
C ARG A 547 11.27 -4.24 -35.92
N LYS A 548 10.51 -3.53 -36.77
CA LYS A 548 11.03 -2.43 -37.59
C LYS A 548 11.34 -1.22 -36.72
N LEU A 549 10.47 -0.90 -35.76
CA LEU A 549 10.64 0.19 -34.82
C LEU A 549 11.90 -0.01 -33.96
N THR A 550 12.08 -1.19 -33.37
CA THR A 550 13.27 -1.53 -32.58
C THR A 550 14.60 -1.43 -33.38
N LYS A 551 14.55 -1.70 -34.71
CA LYS A 551 15.74 -1.56 -35.56
C LYS A 551 16.08 -0.10 -35.92
N GLN A 552 15.08 0.76 -35.95
CA GLN A 552 15.23 2.16 -36.37
C GLN A 552 15.38 3.12 -35.18
N GLN A 553 15.10 2.67 -33.96
CA GLN A 553 15.08 3.49 -32.76
C GLN A 553 16.47 4.04 -32.38
N ASP A 554 17.54 3.32 -32.71
CA ASP A 554 18.92 3.72 -32.43
C ASP A 554 19.57 4.61 -33.50
N GLU A 555 18.95 4.72 -34.69
CA GLU A 555 19.49 5.50 -35.84
C GLU A 555 19.54 7.02 -35.58
N PRO A 556 18.50 7.68 -34.99
CA PRO A 556 18.58 9.09 -34.65
C PRO A 556 19.73 9.41 -33.68
N ASP A 557 19.93 8.59 -32.65
CA ASP A 557 20.99 8.75 -31.66
C ASP A 557 22.39 8.59 -32.29
N ARG A 558 22.51 7.65 -33.25
CA ARG A 558 23.74 7.42 -33.97
C ARG A 558 24.10 8.61 -34.86
N ILE A 559 23.13 9.18 -35.55
CA ILE A 559 23.32 10.37 -36.38
C ILE A 559 23.65 11.58 -35.51
N GLN A 560 23.02 11.74 -34.36
CA GLN A 560 23.28 12.82 -33.44
C GLN A 560 24.71 12.76 -32.87
N LYS A 561 25.22 11.57 -32.56
CA LYS A 561 26.62 11.35 -32.15
C LYS A 561 27.59 11.69 -33.28
N LEU A 562 27.25 11.37 -34.56
CA LEU A 562 28.06 11.76 -35.71
C LEU A 562 28.07 13.28 -35.92
N MET A 563 26.95 13.97 -35.68
CA MET A 563 26.89 15.44 -35.71
C MET A 563 27.77 16.09 -34.65
N GLN A 564 27.82 15.49 -33.45
CA GLN A 564 28.70 15.98 -32.35
C GLN A 564 30.19 15.76 -32.63
N ALA A 565 30.52 14.76 -33.44
CA ALA A 565 31.91 14.43 -33.82
C ALA A 565 32.41 15.18 -35.07
N CYS A 566 31.53 15.88 -35.79
CA CYS A 566 31.91 16.68 -36.96
C CYS A 566 32.52 18.02 -36.55
N ASP A 567 33.54 18.45 -37.30
CA ASP A 567 34.17 19.75 -37.12
C ASP A 567 33.16 20.86 -37.43
N GLY A 568 32.96 21.83 -36.54
CA GLY A 568 31.95 22.89 -36.64
C GLY A 568 32.12 23.85 -37.88
N SER A 569 33.17 23.66 -38.68
CA SER A 569 33.45 24.43 -39.90
C SER A 569 32.88 23.77 -41.18
N ASP A 570 32.42 22.52 -41.12
CA ASP A 570 31.94 21.78 -42.32
C ASP A 570 30.39 21.83 -42.44
N TYR A 571 29.90 22.98 -42.87
CA TYR A 571 28.47 23.27 -43.00
C TYR A 571 27.74 22.33 -43.99
N GLU A 572 28.41 21.78 -45.00
CA GLU A 572 27.78 20.88 -45.97
C GLU A 572 27.51 19.48 -45.36
N GLN A 573 28.44 18.98 -44.54
CA GLN A 573 28.27 17.70 -43.84
C GLN A 573 27.23 17.81 -42.72
N LEU A 574 27.23 18.90 -41.96
CA LEU A 574 26.24 19.18 -40.92
C LEU A 574 24.82 19.28 -41.52
N ALA A 575 24.63 19.95 -42.64
CA ALA A 575 23.33 20.06 -43.32
C ALA A 575 22.83 18.70 -43.84
N LYS A 576 23.72 17.82 -44.33
CA LYS A 576 23.36 16.46 -44.76
C LYS A 576 22.95 15.59 -43.56
N LEU A 577 23.70 15.63 -42.48
CA LEU A 577 23.39 14.88 -41.26
C LEU A 577 22.09 15.36 -40.58
N GLN A 578 21.82 16.67 -40.61
CA GLN A 578 20.58 17.24 -40.11
C GLN A 578 19.36 16.79 -40.91
N LYS A 579 19.50 16.68 -42.25
CA LYS A 579 18.45 16.14 -43.09
C LYS A 579 18.22 14.65 -42.84
N GLN A 580 19.28 13.86 -42.67
CA GLN A 580 19.19 12.46 -42.31
C GLN A 580 18.57 12.24 -40.91
N LEU A 581 18.88 13.09 -39.96
CA LEU A 581 18.28 13.06 -38.61
C LEU A 581 16.76 13.30 -38.69
N SER A 582 16.34 14.33 -39.43
CA SER A 582 14.91 14.64 -39.59
C SER A 582 14.15 13.55 -40.33
N GLU A 583 14.76 12.89 -41.33
CA GLU A 583 14.17 11.75 -42.01
C GLU A 583 14.08 10.51 -41.12
N ALA A 584 15.11 10.22 -40.31
CA ALA A 584 15.11 9.12 -39.34
C ALA A 584 14.07 9.32 -38.22
N GLN A 585 13.97 10.52 -37.66
CA GLN A 585 12.96 10.85 -36.65
C GLN A 585 11.54 10.69 -37.20
N ARG A 586 11.27 11.23 -38.39
CA ARG A 586 9.97 11.08 -39.04
C ARG A 586 9.59 9.62 -39.29
N LEU A 587 10.55 8.78 -39.64
CA LEU A 587 10.32 7.35 -39.90
C LEU A 587 9.99 6.60 -38.59
N VAL A 588 10.62 6.98 -37.46
CA VAL A 588 10.31 6.43 -36.15
C VAL A 588 8.90 6.86 -35.73
N ASP A 589 8.54 8.14 -35.88
CA ASP A 589 7.19 8.66 -35.52
C ASP A 589 6.08 7.99 -36.37
N GLU A 590 6.34 7.74 -37.69
CA GLU A 590 5.40 7.04 -38.54
C GLU A 590 5.22 5.56 -38.13
N LEU A 591 6.28 4.87 -37.71
CA LEU A 591 6.21 3.50 -37.25
C LEU A 591 5.54 3.39 -35.86
N GLU A 592 5.78 4.34 -34.98
CA GLU A 592 5.08 4.42 -33.68
C GLU A 592 3.57 4.64 -33.85
N THR A 593 3.19 5.56 -34.75
CA THR A 593 1.78 5.81 -35.06
C THR A 593 1.10 4.58 -35.66
N GLN A 594 1.79 3.85 -36.55
CA GLN A 594 1.29 2.59 -37.13
C GLN A 594 1.15 1.49 -36.08
N TRP A 595 2.11 1.39 -35.16
CA TRP A 595 2.06 0.41 -34.10
C TRP A 595 0.91 0.70 -33.12
N LEU A 596 0.70 1.96 -32.70
CA LEU A 596 -0.40 2.39 -31.87
C LEU A 596 -1.76 2.07 -32.49
N THR A 597 -1.95 2.40 -33.78
CA THR A 597 -3.22 2.13 -34.49
C THR A 597 -3.51 0.63 -34.62
N LEU A 598 -2.49 -0.21 -34.81
CA LEU A 598 -2.64 -1.67 -34.87
C LEU A 598 -2.87 -2.28 -33.48
N SER A 599 -2.26 -1.72 -32.45
CA SER A 599 -2.44 -2.11 -31.04
C SER A 599 -3.86 -1.81 -30.58
N GLU A 600 -4.38 -0.61 -30.82
CA GLU A 600 -5.78 -0.24 -30.52
C GLU A 600 -6.79 -1.14 -31.25
N LYS A 601 -6.55 -1.48 -32.51
CA LYS A 601 -7.38 -2.43 -33.24
C LYS A 601 -7.32 -3.85 -32.69
N LEU A 602 -6.16 -4.25 -32.14
CA LEU A 602 -6.00 -5.57 -31.53
C LEU A 602 -6.70 -5.65 -30.17
N GLU A 603 -6.75 -4.56 -29.41
CA GLU A 603 -7.45 -4.44 -28.13
C GLU A 603 -8.96 -4.32 -28.31
N SER A 604 -9.42 -3.75 -29.42
CA SER A 604 -10.86 -3.61 -29.74
C SER A 604 -11.51 -4.90 -30.28
N LEU A 605 -10.75 -5.95 -30.55
CA LEU A 605 -11.16 -7.29 -31.03
C LEU A 605 -10.99 -8.35 -29.92
#